data_8de64927ee73935866a2af2a7e8ae83d
#
_entry.id   8de64927ee73935866a2af2a7e8ae83d
#
_cell.length_a   1.000
_cell.length_b   1.000
_cell.length_c   1.000
_cell.angle_alpha   90.00
_cell.angle_beta   90.00
_cell.angle_gamma   90.00
#
_symmetry.space_group_name_H-M   'P 1'
#
loop_
_entity.id
_entity.type
_entity.pdbx_description
1 polymer ?
#
loop_
_entity_poly.entity_id
_entity_poly.type
_entity_poly.pdbx_seq_one_letter_code
_entity_poly.pdbx_strand_id
1 'polypeptide(L)'
;MNLEQLIGRLKKTPSFMENVTHWETIPAKEASFAPFPAELDNRLPPVLAQRGVYKLYSHQREAFDLAATGKDICVVTPTASGKTMCYNLPVLNAILKNNDARALYLFPTKALSADQVSELYELIEAMDVDVKTFTYDGDTPAAARRQVRQAGHIVVTNPDMLHSGILPHHTKWVKLFENLKYVVIDEIHAYRGVFGSNLANVIRRLTRLCRFYGSDPQFICCSATIANPGELASTLIGRPVEVIDKSGAASGEKHIVFYNPPVVNKQLGVRKSVLQETLRISSMLVDNDISTIVFGKSRLTVEVLTRHLKERVKDPFGNAGRVRGYRG
;
A
#
# COMPACT_ATOMS: atom_id res chain seq x y z
N MET A 1 14.19 -4.66 -27.55
CA MET A 1 13.67 -6.06 -27.40
C MET A 1 12.69 -6.01 -26.23
N ASN A 2 11.50 -6.58 -26.36
CA ASN A 2 10.55 -6.60 -25.25
C ASN A 2 10.96 -7.65 -24.17
N LEU A 3 10.30 -7.60 -23.01
CA LEU A 3 10.62 -8.47 -21.86
C LEU A 3 10.48 -9.96 -22.19
N GLU A 4 9.44 -10.37 -22.94
CA GLU A 4 9.21 -11.77 -23.33
C GLU A 4 10.32 -12.30 -24.23
N GLN A 5 10.73 -11.49 -25.22
CA GLN A 5 11.84 -11.84 -26.10
C GLN A 5 13.15 -11.98 -25.34
N LEU A 6 13.39 -11.09 -24.37
CA LEU A 6 14.57 -11.15 -23.53
C LEU A 6 14.57 -12.41 -22.64
N ILE A 7 13.45 -12.72 -22.02
CA ILE A 7 13.28 -13.95 -21.22
C ILE A 7 13.49 -15.19 -22.08
N GLY A 8 12.91 -15.22 -23.27
CA GLY A 8 13.10 -16.32 -24.24
C GLY A 8 14.56 -16.50 -24.65
N ARG A 9 15.30 -15.39 -24.82
CA ARG A 9 16.74 -15.41 -25.11
C ARG A 9 17.54 -15.92 -23.91
N LEU A 10 17.22 -15.47 -22.69
CA LEU A 10 17.92 -15.92 -21.46
C LEU A 10 17.74 -17.41 -21.23
N LYS A 11 16.53 -17.95 -21.42
CA LYS A 11 16.24 -19.39 -21.35
C LYS A 11 17.06 -20.23 -22.36
N LYS A 12 17.39 -19.65 -23.52
CA LYS A 12 18.18 -20.31 -24.57
C LYS A 12 19.68 -20.08 -24.43
N THR A 13 20.14 -19.30 -23.44
CA THR A 13 21.56 -18.98 -23.25
C THR A 13 22.18 -19.92 -22.20
N PRO A 14 23.01 -20.92 -22.60
CA PRO A 14 23.57 -21.90 -21.66
C PRO A 14 24.35 -21.26 -20.53
N SER A 15 25.21 -20.29 -20.84
CA SER A 15 26.03 -19.58 -19.83
C SER A 15 25.22 -18.77 -18.80
N PHE A 16 23.96 -18.48 -19.09
CA PHE A 16 23.02 -17.90 -18.15
C PHE A 16 22.35 -19.02 -17.33
N MET A 17 21.81 -20.02 -18.01
CA MET A 17 21.04 -21.11 -17.39
C MET A 17 21.87 -21.98 -16.43
N GLU A 18 23.16 -22.20 -16.69
CA GLU A 18 24.08 -22.90 -15.78
C GLU A 18 24.19 -22.25 -14.39
N ASN A 19 23.83 -20.97 -14.29
CA ASN A 19 23.86 -20.20 -13.06
C ASN A 19 22.47 -19.99 -12.44
N VAL A 20 21.41 -20.46 -13.10
CA VAL A 20 20.04 -20.45 -12.58
C VAL A 20 19.82 -21.70 -11.73
N THR A 21 19.53 -21.51 -10.46
CA THR A 21 19.24 -22.63 -9.53
C THR A 21 17.75 -22.93 -9.45
N HIS A 22 16.91 -21.94 -9.76
CA HIS A 22 15.47 -22.12 -9.82
C HIS A 22 14.86 -21.09 -10.77
N TRP A 23 13.87 -21.54 -11.55
CA TRP A 23 13.07 -20.67 -12.41
C TRP A 23 11.62 -21.09 -12.30
N GLU A 24 10.81 -20.23 -11.68
CA GLU A 24 9.38 -20.44 -11.57
C GLU A 24 8.64 -19.43 -12.45
N THR A 25 7.59 -19.89 -13.09
CA THR A 25 6.70 -19.04 -13.88
C THR A 25 5.31 -19.08 -13.24
N ILE A 26 4.86 -17.94 -12.76
CA ILE A 26 3.51 -17.74 -12.23
C ILE A 26 2.66 -17.23 -13.40
N PRO A 27 1.61 -17.96 -13.81
CA PRO A 27 0.79 -17.57 -14.96
C PRO A 27 0.05 -16.26 -14.72
N ALA A 28 -0.27 -15.58 -15.80
CA ALA A 28 -1.16 -14.43 -15.79
C ALA A 28 -2.53 -14.81 -15.20
N LYS A 29 -3.15 -13.87 -14.51
CA LYS A 29 -4.50 -14.02 -13.96
C LYS A 29 -5.39 -12.93 -14.53
N GLU A 30 -6.54 -13.32 -15.05
CA GLU A 30 -7.57 -12.39 -15.50
C GLU A 30 -8.24 -11.67 -14.33
N ALA A 31 -8.78 -10.49 -14.58
CA ALA A 31 -9.53 -9.74 -13.60
C ALA A 31 -10.90 -10.38 -13.34
N SER A 32 -11.28 -10.40 -12.08
CA SER A 32 -12.63 -10.76 -11.63
C SER A 32 -13.36 -9.51 -11.17
N PHE A 33 -14.46 -9.18 -11.83
CA PHE A 33 -15.24 -7.97 -11.58
C PHE A 33 -16.59 -8.28 -10.96
N ALA A 34 -17.09 -7.32 -10.19
CA ALA A 34 -18.47 -7.26 -9.69
C ALA A 34 -19.09 -5.88 -9.99
N PRO A 35 -20.41 -5.78 -10.15
CA PRO A 35 -21.07 -4.51 -10.33
C PRO A 35 -20.96 -3.64 -9.07
N PHE A 36 -21.20 -2.34 -9.20
CA PHE A 36 -21.31 -1.47 -8.03
C PHE A 36 -22.44 -1.95 -7.11
N PRO A 37 -22.26 -1.86 -5.76
CA PRO A 37 -23.32 -2.15 -4.80
C PRO A 37 -24.52 -1.24 -5.02
N ALA A 38 -25.74 -1.76 -4.83
CA ALA A 38 -26.95 -0.96 -4.94
C ALA A 38 -27.02 0.13 -3.84
N GLU A 39 -26.37 -0.13 -2.71
CA GLU A 39 -26.29 0.79 -1.56
C GLU A 39 -25.22 1.86 -1.72
N LEU A 40 -24.42 1.82 -2.79
CA LEU A 40 -23.40 2.82 -3.06
C LEU A 40 -24.05 4.15 -3.42
N ASP A 41 -23.60 5.23 -2.79
CA ASP A 41 -24.10 6.59 -3.08
C ASP A 41 -23.93 6.91 -4.58
N ASN A 42 -24.97 7.46 -5.17
CA ASN A 42 -25.08 7.69 -6.63
C ASN A 42 -24.06 8.70 -7.18
N ARG A 43 -23.39 9.47 -6.33
CA ARG A 43 -22.32 10.39 -6.70
C ARG A 43 -20.99 9.69 -6.99
N LEU A 44 -20.77 8.50 -6.42
CA LEU A 44 -19.50 7.76 -6.57
C LEU A 44 -19.35 7.10 -7.97
N PRO A 45 -20.33 6.36 -8.52
CA PRO A 45 -20.15 5.67 -9.79
C PRO A 45 -19.76 6.57 -10.97
N PRO A 46 -20.34 7.78 -11.17
CA PRO A 46 -19.94 8.66 -12.27
C PRO A 46 -18.48 9.11 -12.17
N VAL A 47 -18.00 9.44 -10.98
CA VAL A 47 -16.63 9.88 -10.74
C VAL A 47 -15.63 8.72 -10.94
N LEU A 48 -15.99 7.53 -10.50
CA LEU A 48 -15.21 6.31 -10.75
C LEU A 48 -15.13 6.00 -12.23
N ALA A 49 -16.23 6.16 -12.98
CA ALA A 49 -16.27 5.96 -14.43
C ALA A 49 -15.35 6.95 -15.19
N GLN A 50 -15.24 8.21 -14.74
CA GLN A 50 -14.27 9.18 -15.30
C GLN A 50 -12.81 8.72 -15.14
N ARG A 51 -12.52 7.88 -14.14
CA ARG A 51 -11.22 7.26 -13.90
C ARG A 51 -11.08 5.88 -14.57
N GLY A 52 -12.03 5.49 -15.42
CA GLY A 52 -12.02 4.19 -16.10
C GLY A 52 -12.50 3.02 -15.24
N VAL A 53 -13.05 3.26 -14.05
CA VAL A 53 -13.56 2.23 -13.15
C VAL A 53 -15.08 2.11 -13.35
N TYR A 54 -15.50 1.16 -14.18
CA TYR A 54 -16.92 0.89 -14.47
C TYR A 54 -17.49 -0.27 -13.65
N LYS A 55 -16.63 -1.06 -13.04
CA LYS A 55 -16.96 -2.19 -12.14
C LYS A 55 -15.89 -2.26 -11.07
N LEU A 56 -16.23 -2.82 -9.93
CA LEU A 56 -15.26 -3.11 -8.87
C LEU A 56 -14.57 -4.44 -9.13
N TYR A 57 -13.34 -4.59 -8.66
CA TYR A 57 -12.78 -5.93 -8.49
C TYR A 57 -13.58 -6.70 -7.43
N SER A 58 -13.63 -8.03 -7.55
CA SER A 58 -14.41 -8.88 -6.64
C SER A 58 -14.08 -8.63 -5.16
N HIS A 59 -12.81 -8.46 -4.80
CA HIS A 59 -12.38 -8.18 -3.43
C HIS A 59 -12.77 -6.78 -2.94
N GLN A 60 -12.85 -5.78 -3.84
CA GLN A 60 -13.32 -4.44 -3.48
C GLN A 60 -14.83 -4.45 -3.20
N ARG A 61 -15.58 -5.20 -3.99
CA ARG A 61 -17.00 -5.40 -3.77
C ARG A 61 -17.25 -6.16 -2.46
N GLU A 62 -16.54 -7.24 -2.20
CA GLU A 62 -16.62 -8.02 -0.96
C GLU A 62 -16.29 -7.15 0.27
N ALA A 63 -15.24 -6.31 0.19
CA ALA A 63 -14.90 -5.39 1.26
C ALA A 63 -16.04 -4.40 1.57
N PHE A 64 -16.67 -3.85 0.53
CA PHE A 64 -17.80 -2.97 0.71
C PHE A 64 -18.99 -3.68 1.35
N ASP A 65 -19.35 -4.87 0.88
CA ASP A 65 -20.49 -5.64 1.37
C ASP A 65 -20.30 -6.04 2.84
N LEU A 66 -19.11 -6.52 3.22
CA LEU A 66 -18.77 -6.83 4.61
C LEU A 66 -18.78 -5.58 5.50
N ALA A 67 -18.22 -4.48 5.03
CA ALA A 67 -18.28 -3.21 5.74
C ALA A 67 -19.70 -2.72 5.94
N ALA A 68 -20.60 -2.88 4.96
CA ALA A 68 -22.02 -2.51 5.06
C ALA A 68 -22.76 -3.34 6.12
N THR A 69 -22.33 -4.59 6.38
CA THR A 69 -22.89 -5.45 7.43
C THR A 69 -22.31 -5.24 8.83
N GLY A 70 -21.41 -4.27 9.00
CA GLY A 70 -20.82 -3.95 10.30
C GLY A 70 -19.65 -4.85 10.70
N LYS A 71 -19.05 -5.60 9.76
CA LYS A 71 -17.92 -6.49 10.02
C LYS A 71 -16.59 -5.76 10.01
N ASP A 72 -15.73 -6.05 10.98
CA ASP A 72 -14.32 -5.69 10.91
C ASP A 72 -13.63 -6.55 9.84
N ILE A 73 -12.84 -5.94 8.97
CA ILE A 73 -12.26 -6.65 7.82
C ILE A 73 -10.74 -6.48 7.74
N CYS A 74 -10.09 -7.48 7.15
CA CYS A 74 -8.67 -7.45 6.81
C CYS A 74 -8.47 -7.83 5.33
N VAL A 75 -8.08 -6.85 4.52
CA VAL A 75 -7.84 -7.04 3.08
C VAL A 75 -6.37 -7.37 2.85
N VAL A 76 -6.11 -8.55 2.28
CA VAL A 76 -4.76 -9.10 2.08
C VAL A 76 -4.58 -9.50 0.63
N THR A 77 -4.50 -8.52 -0.22
CA THR A 77 -4.29 -8.72 -1.65
C THR A 77 -2.94 -8.15 -2.08
N PRO A 78 -2.35 -8.61 -3.21
CA PRO A 78 -1.06 -8.14 -3.67
C PRO A 78 -0.98 -6.62 -3.78
N THR A 79 0.24 -6.08 -3.78
CA THR A 79 0.47 -4.66 -4.06
C THR A 79 -0.09 -4.31 -5.45
N ALA A 80 -0.57 -3.08 -5.59
CA ALA A 80 -1.23 -2.58 -6.82
C ALA A 80 -2.52 -3.32 -7.22
N SER A 81 -3.20 -4.00 -6.29
CA SER A 81 -4.52 -4.60 -6.51
C SER A 81 -5.70 -3.64 -6.29
N GLY A 82 -5.44 -2.39 -5.92
CA GLY A 82 -6.48 -1.39 -5.62
C GLY A 82 -7.09 -1.55 -4.22
N LYS A 83 -6.31 -1.95 -3.20
CA LYS A 83 -6.75 -2.04 -1.79
C LYS A 83 -7.34 -0.74 -1.25
N THR A 84 -6.84 0.40 -1.71
CA THR A 84 -7.31 1.74 -1.33
C THR A 84 -8.82 1.89 -1.50
N MET A 85 -9.38 1.33 -2.57
CA MET A 85 -10.82 1.36 -2.83
C MET A 85 -11.61 0.51 -1.81
N CYS A 86 -11.00 -0.51 -1.22
CA CYS A 86 -11.66 -1.36 -0.22
C CYS A 86 -12.04 -0.59 1.05
N TYR A 87 -11.31 0.48 1.39
CA TYR A 87 -11.63 1.33 2.53
C TYR A 87 -12.21 2.70 2.12
N ASN A 88 -11.79 3.29 1.01
CA ASN A 88 -12.32 4.59 0.59
C ASN A 88 -13.80 4.52 0.20
N LEU A 89 -14.25 3.45 -0.46
CA LEU A 89 -15.65 3.34 -0.85
C LEU A 89 -16.61 3.28 0.34
N PRO A 90 -16.44 2.37 1.33
CA PRO A 90 -17.35 2.34 2.48
C PRO A 90 -17.26 3.61 3.33
N VAL A 91 -16.08 4.21 3.48
CA VAL A 91 -15.89 5.45 4.24
C VAL A 91 -16.60 6.63 3.56
N LEU A 92 -16.35 6.86 2.26
CA LEU A 92 -17.00 7.93 1.51
C LEU A 92 -18.50 7.71 1.46
N ASN A 93 -18.97 6.49 1.19
CA ASN A 93 -20.39 6.16 1.19
C ASN A 93 -21.08 6.52 2.53
N ALA A 94 -20.43 6.24 3.64
CA ALA A 94 -20.98 6.58 4.96
C ALA A 94 -21.03 8.08 5.20
N ILE A 95 -19.99 8.83 4.82
CA ILE A 95 -19.94 10.29 4.98
C ILE A 95 -20.96 10.97 4.05
N LEU A 96 -21.09 10.50 2.81
CA LEU A 96 -22.03 11.03 1.85
C LEU A 96 -23.51 10.83 2.27
N LYS A 97 -23.80 9.75 2.99
CA LYS A 97 -25.12 9.46 3.56
C LYS A 97 -25.38 10.18 4.90
N ASN A 98 -24.33 10.38 5.67
CA ASN A 98 -24.38 11.08 6.96
C ASN A 98 -23.17 11.98 7.11
N ASN A 99 -23.34 13.27 6.94
CA ASN A 99 -22.26 14.26 6.99
C ASN A 99 -21.59 14.38 8.37
N ASP A 100 -22.18 13.83 9.41
CA ASP A 100 -21.54 13.76 10.73
C ASP A 100 -20.60 12.55 10.87
N ALA A 101 -20.68 11.54 9.98
CA ALA A 101 -19.79 10.39 10.03
C ALA A 101 -18.32 10.82 9.89
N ARG A 102 -17.47 10.17 10.67
CA ARG A 102 -16.02 10.44 10.74
C ARG A 102 -15.23 9.16 10.51
N ALA A 103 -14.04 9.34 9.95
CA ALA A 103 -13.08 8.26 9.77
C ALA A 103 -11.68 8.68 10.23
N LEU A 104 -10.94 7.72 10.77
CA LEU A 104 -9.55 7.86 11.19
C LEU A 104 -8.69 6.89 10.37
N TYR A 105 -7.72 7.41 9.64
CA TYR A 105 -6.80 6.61 8.83
C TYR A 105 -5.42 6.59 9.50
N LEU A 106 -4.87 5.40 9.71
CA LEU A 106 -3.58 5.16 10.32
C LEU A 106 -2.61 4.56 9.29
N PHE A 107 -1.56 5.31 8.98
CA PHE A 107 -0.47 4.86 8.10
C PHE A 107 0.84 4.77 8.88
N PRO A 108 1.73 3.82 8.54
CA PRO A 108 3.01 3.67 9.23
C PRO A 108 4.01 4.79 8.93
N THR A 109 3.91 5.43 7.77
CA THR A 109 4.83 6.49 7.31
C THR A 109 4.10 7.67 6.68
N LYS A 110 4.71 8.86 6.77
CA LYS A 110 4.18 10.08 6.14
C LYS A 110 4.12 10.00 4.61
N ALA A 111 5.10 9.34 3.99
CA ALA A 111 5.15 9.20 2.53
C ALA A 111 3.92 8.42 2.01
N LEU A 112 3.61 7.27 2.62
CA LEU A 112 2.43 6.49 2.26
C LEU A 112 1.13 7.26 2.48
N SER A 113 1.03 8.03 3.56
CA SER A 113 -0.16 8.84 3.80
C SER A 113 -0.35 9.94 2.76
N ALA A 114 0.73 10.57 2.29
CA ALA A 114 0.66 11.67 1.32
C ALA A 114 0.07 11.20 -0.02
N ASP A 115 0.55 10.07 -0.55
CA ASP A 115 0.06 9.51 -1.81
C ASP A 115 -1.43 9.13 -1.72
N GLN A 116 -1.84 8.46 -0.62
CA GLN A 116 -3.22 8.04 -0.40
C GLN A 116 -4.16 9.23 -0.19
N VAL A 117 -3.70 10.27 0.49
CA VAL A 117 -4.46 11.51 0.69
C VAL A 117 -4.66 12.24 -0.64
N SER A 118 -3.64 12.29 -1.50
CA SER A 118 -3.76 12.93 -2.81
C SER A 118 -4.83 12.24 -3.67
N GLU A 119 -4.81 10.91 -3.75
CA GLU A 119 -5.83 10.14 -4.47
C GLU A 119 -7.25 10.38 -3.93
N LEU A 120 -7.38 10.43 -2.60
CA LEU A 120 -8.65 10.68 -1.94
C LEU A 120 -9.17 12.12 -2.20
N TYR A 121 -8.28 13.11 -2.18
CA TYR A 121 -8.62 14.50 -2.53
C TYR A 121 -9.15 14.63 -3.94
N GLU A 122 -8.47 14.05 -4.92
CA GLU A 122 -8.90 14.08 -6.32
C GLU A 122 -10.29 13.42 -6.50
N LEU A 123 -10.58 12.35 -5.74
CA LEU A 123 -11.89 11.69 -5.79
C LEU A 123 -12.99 12.58 -5.19
N ILE A 124 -12.71 13.24 -4.07
CA ILE A 124 -13.64 14.15 -3.39
C ILE A 124 -13.91 15.39 -4.25
N GLU A 125 -12.85 15.99 -4.80
CA GLU A 125 -12.96 17.17 -5.67
C GLU A 125 -13.80 16.88 -6.92
N ALA A 126 -13.59 15.72 -7.55
CA ALA A 126 -14.37 15.30 -8.72
C ALA A 126 -15.85 15.06 -8.42
N MET A 127 -16.23 14.81 -7.16
CA MET A 127 -17.62 14.69 -6.74
C MET A 127 -18.31 16.03 -6.43
N ASP A 128 -17.55 17.12 -6.32
CA ASP A 128 -18.04 18.46 -5.90
C ASP A 128 -18.82 18.39 -4.57
N VAL A 129 -18.24 17.75 -3.56
CA VAL A 129 -18.86 17.56 -2.23
C VAL A 129 -18.02 18.14 -1.11
N ASP A 130 -18.67 18.62 -0.04
CA ASP A 130 -18.00 19.19 1.13
C ASP A 130 -17.50 18.10 2.09
N VAL A 131 -16.69 17.16 1.59
CA VAL A 131 -15.98 16.18 2.43
C VAL A 131 -14.56 16.67 2.69
N LYS A 132 -14.25 16.92 3.96
CA LYS A 132 -12.94 17.46 4.37
C LYS A 132 -12.03 16.38 4.86
N THR A 133 -10.90 16.21 4.16
CA THR A 133 -9.83 15.31 4.55
C THR A 133 -8.63 16.11 5.02
N PHE A 134 -8.04 15.75 6.14
CA PHE A 134 -6.87 16.42 6.69
C PHE A 134 -5.83 15.43 7.17
N THR A 135 -4.57 15.75 6.91
CA THR A 135 -3.44 15.10 7.58
C THR A 135 -3.19 15.79 8.93
N TYR A 136 -3.07 14.97 9.98
CA TYR A 136 -2.75 15.42 11.32
C TYR A 136 -1.49 14.71 11.83
N ASP A 137 -0.37 15.39 11.79
CA ASP A 137 0.94 14.87 12.17
C ASP A 137 1.78 15.94 12.92
N GLY A 138 3.06 15.63 13.16
CA GLY A 138 3.98 16.55 13.85
C GLY A 138 4.19 17.88 13.12
N ASP A 139 4.08 17.87 11.79
CA ASP A 139 4.31 19.05 10.93
C ASP A 139 3.05 19.88 10.71
N THR A 140 1.88 19.41 11.16
CA THR A 140 0.62 20.14 11.03
C THR A 140 0.67 21.46 11.79
N PRO A 141 0.53 22.62 11.11
CA PRO A 141 0.59 23.93 11.75
C PRO A 141 -0.45 24.13 12.85
N ALA A 142 -0.10 24.83 13.91
CA ALA A 142 -0.98 25.04 15.08
C ALA A 142 -2.35 25.66 14.68
N ALA A 143 -2.36 26.59 13.71
CA ALA A 143 -3.59 27.20 13.19
C ALA A 143 -4.49 26.15 12.49
N ALA A 144 -3.92 25.26 11.69
CA ALA A 144 -4.64 24.20 10.99
C ALA A 144 -5.20 23.13 11.96
N ARG A 145 -4.52 22.86 13.06
CA ARG A 145 -4.94 21.83 14.06
C ARG A 145 -6.37 22.08 14.59
N ARG A 146 -6.79 23.33 14.74
CA ARG A 146 -8.17 23.66 15.17
C ARG A 146 -9.17 23.25 14.08
N GLN A 147 -8.89 23.59 12.83
CA GLN A 147 -9.75 23.27 11.70
C GLN A 147 -9.90 21.74 11.51
N VAL A 148 -8.80 21.00 11.61
CA VAL A 148 -8.82 19.52 11.53
C VAL A 148 -9.79 18.93 12.56
N ARG A 149 -9.73 19.39 13.81
CA ARG A 149 -10.60 18.91 14.90
C ARG A 149 -12.06 19.23 14.71
N GLN A 150 -12.37 20.41 14.15
CA GLN A 150 -13.74 20.89 14.01
C GLN A 150 -14.43 20.39 12.74
N ALA A 151 -13.70 20.35 11.62
CA ALA A 151 -14.26 20.14 10.29
C ALA A 151 -13.84 18.84 9.61
N GLY A 152 -12.81 18.13 10.12
CA GLY A 152 -12.30 16.93 9.46
C GLY A 152 -13.30 15.78 9.45
N HIS A 153 -13.74 15.35 8.26
CA HIS A 153 -14.51 14.12 8.09
C HIS A 153 -13.59 12.91 8.10
N ILE A 154 -12.46 13.02 7.43
CA ILE A 154 -11.41 12.00 7.40
C ILE A 154 -10.13 12.61 7.98
N VAL A 155 -9.63 12.05 9.06
CA VAL A 155 -8.38 12.45 9.70
C VAL A 155 -7.32 11.38 9.41
N VAL A 156 -6.30 11.76 8.66
CA VAL A 156 -5.17 10.90 8.32
C VAL A 156 -4.01 11.18 9.27
N THR A 157 -3.50 10.15 9.93
CA THR A 157 -2.45 10.29 10.93
C THR A 157 -1.58 9.02 11.02
N ASN A 158 -0.71 8.95 11.99
CA ASN A 158 0.09 7.79 12.32
C ASN A 158 -0.14 7.35 13.78
N PRO A 159 0.29 6.12 14.16
CA PRO A 159 0.10 5.61 15.52
C PRO A 159 0.70 6.49 16.63
N ASP A 160 1.87 7.07 16.40
CA ASP A 160 2.54 7.92 17.38
C ASP A 160 1.76 9.20 17.64
N MET A 161 1.25 9.81 16.58
CA MET A 161 0.44 11.02 16.70
C MET A 161 -0.94 10.73 17.30
N LEU A 162 -1.54 9.58 16.96
CA LEU A 162 -2.75 9.12 17.63
C LEU A 162 -2.50 8.99 19.14
N HIS A 163 -1.40 8.32 19.54
CA HIS A 163 -1.04 8.10 20.94
C HIS A 163 -0.76 9.40 21.69
N SER A 164 0.05 10.30 21.13
CA SER A 164 0.59 11.49 21.83
C SER A 164 -0.21 12.77 21.56
N GLY A 165 -0.78 12.93 20.38
CA GLY A 165 -1.44 14.17 19.95
C GLY A 165 -2.97 14.16 20.00
N ILE A 166 -3.60 12.99 19.86
CA ILE A 166 -5.06 12.87 19.77
C ILE A 166 -5.64 12.32 21.08
N LEU A 167 -5.26 11.11 21.48
CA LEU A 167 -5.86 10.43 22.63
C LEU A 167 -5.69 11.15 23.98
N PRO A 168 -4.53 11.77 24.33
CA PRO A 168 -4.41 12.55 25.56
C PRO A 168 -5.25 13.82 25.57
N HIS A 169 -5.58 14.33 24.38
CA HIS A 169 -6.35 15.56 24.18
C HIS A 169 -7.78 15.29 23.69
N HIS A 170 -8.34 14.13 24.03
CA HIS A 170 -9.63 13.65 23.51
C HIS A 170 -10.77 14.66 23.69
N THR A 171 -10.76 15.48 24.75
CA THR A 171 -11.75 16.53 24.97
C THR A 171 -11.75 17.62 23.89
N LYS A 172 -10.67 17.74 23.10
CA LYS A 172 -10.61 18.63 21.93
C LYS A 172 -11.07 17.94 20.65
N TRP A 173 -11.33 16.62 20.70
CA TRP A 173 -11.66 15.77 19.58
C TRP A 173 -13.07 15.13 19.73
N VAL A 174 -13.91 15.70 20.56
CA VAL A 174 -15.24 15.17 20.88
C VAL A 174 -16.03 14.83 19.60
N LYS A 175 -16.09 15.76 18.63
CA LYS A 175 -16.79 15.55 17.38
C LYS A 175 -16.28 14.34 16.57
N LEU A 176 -14.97 14.09 16.60
CA LEU A 176 -14.38 12.88 15.98
C LEU A 176 -14.85 11.63 16.71
N PHE A 177 -14.70 11.59 18.04
CA PHE A 177 -14.96 10.39 18.82
C PHE A 177 -16.46 10.04 18.91
N GLU A 178 -17.36 11.02 18.96
CA GLU A 178 -18.82 10.79 18.94
C GLU A 178 -19.31 10.20 17.64
N ASN A 179 -18.67 10.55 16.52
CA ASN A 179 -19.13 10.21 15.17
C ASN A 179 -18.19 9.25 14.43
N LEU A 180 -17.19 8.68 15.12
CA LEU A 180 -16.20 7.81 14.48
C LEU A 180 -16.87 6.52 14.01
N LYS A 181 -17.00 6.39 12.69
CA LYS A 181 -17.63 5.24 12.03
C LYS A 181 -16.61 4.21 11.58
N TYR A 182 -15.44 4.66 11.09
CA TYR A 182 -14.40 3.79 10.56
C TYR A 182 -13.03 4.16 11.09
N VAL A 183 -12.24 3.12 11.39
CA VAL A 183 -10.80 3.20 11.61
C VAL A 183 -10.11 2.35 10.57
N VAL A 184 -9.36 3.00 9.67
CA VAL A 184 -8.57 2.33 8.64
C VAL A 184 -7.15 2.18 9.17
N ILE A 185 -6.59 0.97 9.12
CA ILE A 185 -5.19 0.70 9.48
C ILE A 185 -4.53 0.07 8.26
N ASP A 186 -3.74 0.86 7.55
CA ASP A 186 -3.06 0.37 6.36
C ASP A 186 -1.67 -0.19 6.70
N GLU A 187 -1.18 -1.08 5.83
CA GLU A 187 0.12 -1.75 5.96
C GLU A 187 0.33 -2.43 7.32
N ILE A 188 -0.70 -3.17 7.82
CA ILE A 188 -0.63 -3.80 9.15
C ILE A 188 0.58 -4.71 9.33
N HIS A 189 1.16 -5.24 8.25
CA HIS A 189 2.37 -6.05 8.27
C HIS A 189 3.62 -5.27 8.77
N ALA A 190 3.59 -3.94 8.77
CA ALA A 190 4.63 -3.11 9.37
C ALA A 190 4.57 -3.13 10.91
N TYR A 191 3.40 -3.45 11.49
CA TYR A 191 3.17 -3.42 12.94
C TYR A 191 3.44 -4.79 13.56
N ARG A 192 4.72 -5.13 13.75
CA ARG A 192 5.18 -6.40 14.32
C ARG A 192 6.01 -6.18 15.59
N GLY A 193 6.14 -7.23 16.41
CA GLY A 193 6.95 -7.22 17.61
C GLY A 193 6.52 -6.12 18.59
N VAL A 194 7.47 -5.41 19.15
CA VAL A 194 7.24 -4.33 20.14
C VAL A 194 6.39 -3.21 19.57
N PHE A 195 6.62 -2.83 18.32
CA PHE A 195 5.85 -1.76 17.68
C PHE A 195 4.38 -2.15 17.51
N GLY A 196 4.11 -3.39 17.09
CA GLY A 196 2.75 -3.93 17.01
C GLY A 196 2.05 -4.01 18.35
N SER A 197 2.75 -4.47 19.40
CA SER A 197 2.22 -4.51 20.77
C SER A 197 1.85 -3.12 21.28
N ASN A 198 2.67 -2.12 21.00
CA ASN A 198 2.39 -0.73 21.38
C ASN A 198 1.15 -0.22 20.65
N LEU A 199 1.05 -0.45 19.32
CA LEU A 199 -0.13 -0.04 18.57
C LEU A 199 -1.39 -0.75 19.08
N ALA A 200 -1.35 -2.05 19.37
CA ALA A 200 -2.50 -2.76 19.95
C ALA A 200 -3.00 -2.10 21.24
N ASN A 201 -2.10 -1.63 22.10
CA ASN A 201 -2.48 -0.88 23.31
C ASN A 201 -3.07 0.51 23.00
N VAL A 202 -2.55 1.19 21.98
CA VAL A 202 -3.11 2.46 21.48
C VAL A 202 -4.53 2.26 20.94
N ILE A 203 -4.75 1.20 20.17
CA ILE A 203 -6.09 0.84 19.62
C ILE A 203 -7.07 0.49 20.76
N ARG A 204 -6.66 -0.28 21.77
CA ARG A 204 -7.50 -0.54 22.95
C ARG A 204 -7.91 0.75 23.67
N ARG A 205 -6.98 1.70 23.77
CA ARG A 205 -7.27 3.02 24.35
C ARG A 205 -8.22 3.83 23.47
N LEU A 206 -8.03 3.82 22.15
CA LEU A 206 -8.95 4.43 21.18
C LEU A 206 -10.36 3.88 21.34
N THR A 207 -10.51 2.54 21.32
CA THR A 207 -11.81 1.88 21.46
C THR A 207 -12.53 2.26 22.78
N ARG A 208 -11.80 2.35 23.89
CA ARG A 208 -12.38 2.80 25.17
C ARG A 208 -12.88 4.24 25.09
N LEU A 209 -12.13 5.15 24.47
CA LEU A 209 -12.57 6.53 24.28
C LEU A 209 -13.77 6.64 23.36
N CYS A 210 -13.79 5.88 22.26
CA CYS A 210 -14.95 5.83 21.36
C CYS A 210 -16.21 5.41 22.15
N ARG A 211 -16.14 4.33 22.92
CA ARG A 211 -17.28 3.89 23.76
C ARG A 211 -17.70 4.93 24.79
N PHE A 212 -16.74 5.62 25.40
CA PHE A 212 -17.03 6.71 26.34
C PHE A 212 -17.83 7.84 25.67
N TYR A 213 -17.54 8.15 24.40
CA TYR A 213 -18.24 9.15 23.60
C TYR A 213 -19.46 8.61 22.84
N GLY A 214 -19.80 7.33 23.01
CA GLY A 214 -21.01 6.73 22.42
C GLY A 214 -20.82 6.14 21.02
N SER A 215 -19.61 6.02 20.51
CA SER A 215 -19.32 5.36 19.23
C SER A 215 -18.63 4.00 19.40
N ASP A 216 -18.80 3.13 18.39
CA ASP A 216 -18.06 1.87 18.26
C ASP A 216 -17.61 1.71 16.80
N PRO A 217 -16.46 2.25 16.43
CA PRO A 217 -16.02 2.27 15.05
C PRO A 217 -15.69 0.87 14.55
N GLN A 218 -15.94 0.67 13.28
CA GLN A 218 -15.58 -0.51 12.52
C GLN A 218 -14.14 -0.38 12.00
N PHE A 219 -13.37 -1.48 12.02
CA PHE A 219 -12.01 -1.50 11.55
C PHE A 219 -11.89 -2.08 10.14
N ILE A 220 -11.14 -1.39 9.30
CA ILE A 220 -10.74 -1.84 7.97
C ILE A 220 -9.22 -1.91 7.97
N CYS A 221 -8.68 -3.12 8.03
CA CYS A 221 -7.24 -3.36 8.00
C CYS A 221 -6.80 -3.73 6.58
N CYS A 222 -5.64 -3.21 6.14
CA CYS A 222 -5.03 -3.60 4.86
C CYS A 222 -3.59 -4.09 5.09
N SER A 223 -3.20 -5.10 4.32
CA SER A 223 -1.87 -5.71 4.41
C SER A 223 -1.34 -6.10 3.04
N ALA A 224 -0.01 -6.14 2.89
CA ALA A 224 0.60 -7.00 1.89
C ALA A 224 0.34 -8.48 2.22
N THR A 225 0.64 -9.38 1.28
CA THR A 225 0.50 -10.82 1.49
C THR A 225 1.43 -11.30 2.61
N ILE A 226 0.86 -11.83 3.68
CA ILE A 226 1.56 -12.43 4.83
C ILE A 226 0.89 -13.75 5.19
N ALA A 227 1.57 -14.59 5.98
CA ALA A 227 1.10 -15.94 6.30
C ALA A 227 -0.15 -15.97 7.21
N ASN A 228 -0.27 -15.03 8.15
CA ASN A 228 -1.31 -15.01 9.18
C ASN A 228 -2.00 -13.65 9.36
N PRO A 229 -2.60 -13.10 8.28
CA PRO A 229 -3.14 -11.74 8.31
C PRO A 229 -4.33 -11.57 9.27
N GLY A 230 -5.22 -12.54 9.32
CA GLY A 230 -6.40 -12.51 10.19
C GLY A 230 -6.03 -12.55 11.68
N GLU A 231 -5.06 -13.38 12.07
CA GLU A 231 -4.54 -13.44 13.43
C GLU A 231 -3.87 -12.11 13.84
N LEU A 232 -3.01 -11.56 12.95
CA LEU A 232 -2.35 -10.28 13.19
C LEU A 232 -3.38 -9.16 13.37
N ALA A 233 -4.33 -9.04 12.44
CA ALA A 233 -5.37 -8.00 12.51
C ALA A 233 -6.23 -8.15 13.76
N SER A 234 -6.73 -9.37 14.05
CA SER A 234 -7.57 -9.64 15.23
C SER A 234 -6.84 -9.33 16.53
N THR A 235 -5.56 -9.69 16.63
CA THR A 235 -4.72 -9.37 17.80
C THR A 235 -4.51 -7.86 17.94
N LEU A 236 -4.28 -7.17 16.82
CA LEU A 236 -4.03 -5.73 16.81
C LEU A 236 -5.25 -4.93 17.27
N ILE A 237 -6.44 -5.25 16.73
CA ILE A 237 -7.66 -4.52 17.06
C ILE A 237 -8.42 -5.08 18.30
N GLY A 238 -8.08 -6.30 18.73
CA GLY A 238 -8.72 -6.96 19.87
C GLY A 238 -10.13 -7.49 19.57
N ARG A 239 -10.45 -7.71 18.28
CA ARG A 239 -11.74 -8.24 17.78
C ARG A 239 -11.51 -9.16 16.58
N PRO A 240 -12.40 -10.14 16.31
CA PRO A 240 -12.31 -10.98 15.12
C PRO A 240 -12.49 -10.13 13.85
N VAL A 241 -11.80 -10.51 12.78
CA VAL A 241 -11.91 -9.89 11.47
C VAL A 241 -12.29 -10.91 10.40
N GLU A 242 -13.05 -10.47 9.41
CA GLU A 242 -13.25 -11.23 8.16
C GLU A 242 -12.06 -10.96 7.23
N VAL A 243 -11.45 -12.02 6.69
CA VAL A 243 -10.25 -11.91 5.84
C VAL A 243 -10.64 -12.00 4.38
N ILE A 244 -10.20 -11.01 3.60
CA ILE A 244 -10.36 -10.94 2.15
C ILE A 244 -8.98 -11.15 1.52
N ASP A 245 -8.67 -12.36 1.07
CA ASP A 245 -7.38 -12.78 0.52
C ASP A 245 -7.42 -13.10 -0.99
N LYS A 246 -8.61 -13.23 -1.57
CA LYS A 246 -8.80 -13.53 -2.99
C LYS A 246 -8.81 -12.25 -3.82
N SER A 247 -7.65 -11.89 -4.37
CA SER A 247 -7.56 -10.72 -5.26
C SER A 247 -8.38 -10.94 -6.54
N GLY A 248 -9.26 -9.99 -6.85
CA GLY A 248 -9.93 -9.89 -8.15
C GLY A 248 -9.16 -9.08 -9.20
N ALA A 249 -8.01 -8.49 -8.84
CA ALA A 249 -7.22 -7.73 -9.81
C ALA A 249 -6.50 -8.65 -10.79
N ALA A 250 -6.38 -8.20 -12.04
CA ALA A 250 -5.54 -8.88 -13.03
C ALA A 250 -4.07 -8.86 -12.61
N SER A 251 -3.33 -9.86 -12.99
CA SER A 251 -1.87 -9.86 -12.90
C SER A 251 -1.25 -10.44 -14.17
N GLY A 252 -0.19 -9.80 -14.65
CA GLY A 252 0.62 -10.35 -15.74
C GLY A 252 1.38 -11.61 -15.30
N GLU A 253 1.87 -12.36 -16.26
CA GLU A 253 2.80 -13.46 -16.01
C GLU A 253 4.03 -12.94 -15.27
N LYS A 254 4.51 -13.71 -14.26
CA LYS A 254 5.68 -13.37 -13.47
C LYS A 254 6.70 -14.48 -13.52
N HIS A 255 7.96 -14.14 -13.74
CA HIS A 255 9.08 -15.05 -13.65
C HIS A 255 9.90 -14.76 -12.39
N ILE A 256 10.06 -15.76 -11.53
CA ILE A 256 10.93 -15.72 -10.35
C ILE A 256 12.18 -16.53 -10.69
N VAL A 257 13.34 -15.88 -10.70
CA VAL A 257 14.60 -16.50 -11.10
C VAL A 257 15.63 -16.38 -9.98
N PHE A 258 16.09 -17.51 -9.46
CA PHE A 258 17.21 -17.55 -8.54
C PHE A 258 18.51 -17.76 -9.32
N TYR A 259 19.32 -16.72 -9.37
CA TYR A 259 20.55 -16.69 -10.15
C TYR A 259 21.76 -16.55 -9.23
N ASN A 260 22.69 -17.52 -9.30
CA ASN A 260 23.97 -17.46 -8.64
C ASN A 260 25.02 -16.87 -9.57
N PRO A 261 25.93 -16.00 -9.08
CA PRO A 261 27.06 -15.55 -9.89
C PRO A 261 27.90 -16.72 -10.40
N PRO A 262 28.45 -16.66 -11.64
CA PRO A 262 29.25 -17.69 -12.22
C PRO A 262 30.50 -18.06 -11.35
N VAL A 263 30.86 -19.32 -11.34
CA VAL A 263 32.08 -19.79 -10.69
C VAL A 263 33.29 -19.43 -11.56
N VAL A 264 34.20 -18.61 -11.01
CA VAL A 264 35.43 -18.18 -11.71
C VAL A 264 36.64 -19.07 -11.37
N ASN A 265 36.61 -19.72 -10.23
CA ASN A 265 37.61 -20.72 -9.85
C ASN A 265 36.90 -21.95 -9.29
N LYS A 266 36.91 -23.05 -10.07
CA LYS A 266 36.24 -24.29 -9.71
C LYS A 266 36.91 -25.01 -8.53
N GLN A 267 38.22 -24.91 -8.41
CA GLN A 267 38.99 -25.60 -7.33
C GLN A 267 38.71 -24.97 -5.97
N LEU A 268 38.60 -23.64 -5.94
CA LEU A 268 38.35 -22.88 -4.70
C LEU A 268 36.86 -22.53 -4.49
N GLY A 269 35.97 -22.91 -5.41
CA GLY A 269 34.56 -22.56 -5.34
C GLY A 269 34.27 -21.06 -5.43
N VAL A 270 35.23 -20.24 -5.89
CA VAL A 270 35.13 -18.79 -5.92
C VAL A 270 34.17 -18.37 -7.04
N ARG A 271 33.18 -17.58 -6.69
CA ARG A 271 32.19 -17.00 -7.62
C ARG A 271 32.53 -15.56 -7.95
N LYS A 272 32.02 -15.09 -9.09
CA LYS A 272 32.06 -13.70 -9.49
C LYS A 272 31.29 -12.82 -8.48
N SER A 273 31.68 -11.57 -8.37
CA SER A 273 31.01 -10.63 -7.45
C SER A 273 29.52 -10.49 -7.78
N VAL A 274 28.66 -10.63 -6.75
CA VAL A 274 27.21 -10.37 -6.86
C VAL A 274 26.95 -8.98 -7.44
N LEU A 275 27.72 -7.97 -6.99
CA LEU A 275 27.60 -6.60 -7.48
C LEU A 275 27.86 -6.50 -9.00
N GLN A 276 28.90 -7.15 -9.50
CA GLN A 276 29.23 -7.14 -10.92
C GLN A 276 28.16 -7.84 -11.78
N GLU A 277 27.63 -8.96 -11.29
CA GLU A 277 26.55 -9.66 -12.00
C GLU A 277 25.23 -8.88 -11.94
N THR A 278 24.91 -8.24 -10.82
CA THR A 278 23.76 -7.32 -10.72
C THR A 278 23.89 -6.18 -11.73
N LEU A 279 25.07 -5.56 -11.82
CA LEU A 279 25.32 -4.50 -12.81
C LEU A 279 25.16 -5.00 -14.25
N ARG A 280 25.67 -6.20 -14.55
CA ARG A 280 25.55 -6.81 -15.89
C ARG A 280 24.08 -7.05 -16.27
N ILE A 281 23.32 -7.67 -15.36
CA ILE A 281 21.91 -7.98 -15.62
C ILE A 281 21.08 -6.69 -15.70
N SER A 282 21.27 -5.76 -14.78
CA SER A 282 20.54 -4.49 -14.76
C SER A 282 20.86 -3.64 -16.00
N SER A 283 22.13 -3.56 -16.44
CA SER A 283 22.49 -2.86 -17.69
C SER A 283 21.78 -3.49 -18.89
N MET A 284 21.76 -4.83 -18.96
CA MET A 284 21.07 -5.54 -20.06
C MET A 284 19.57 -5.23 -20.10
N LEU A 285 18.90 -5.12 -18.94
CA LEU A 285 17.47 -4.75 -18.86
C LEU A 285 17.25 -3.30 -19.31
N VAL A 286 18.04 -2.37 -18.78
CA VAL A 286 17.96 -0.94 -19.11
C VAL A 286 18.27 -0.66 -20.58
N ASP A 287 19.26 -1.35 -21.16
CA ASP A 287 19.64 -1.24 -22.57
C ASP A 287 18.53 -1.73 -23.53
N ASN A 288 17.59 -2.53 -23.03
CA ASN A 288 16.40 -2.98 -23.76
C ASN A 288 15.13 -2.20 -23.37
N ASP A 289 15.27 -1.04 -22.72
CA ASP A 289 14.17 -0.18 -22.25
C ASP A 289 13.19 -0.88 -21.30
N ILE A 290 13.67 -1.85 -20.52
CA ILE A 290 12.87 -2.56 -19.53
C ILE A 290 12.97 -1.82 -18.18
N SER A 291 11.83 -1.36 -17.68
CA SER A 291 11.75 -0.73 -16.36
C SER A 291 12.27 -1.68 -15.28
N THR A 292 13.26 -1.23 -14.52
CA THR A 292 14.01 -2.09 -13.61
C THR A 292 14.17 -1.44 -12.24
N ILE A 293 13.93 -2.19 -11.17
CA ILE A 293 14.24 -1.79 -9.79
C ILE A 293 15.30 -2.75 -9.26
N VAL A 294 16.36 -2.20 -8.67
CA VAL A 294 17.45 -2.96 -8.06
C VAL A 294 17.53 -2.64 -6.57
N PHE A 295 17.38 -3.66 -5.73
CA PHE A 295 17.50 -3.51 -4.28
C PHE A 295 18.91 -3.88 -3.82
N GLY A 296 19.55 -2.96 -3.10
CA GLY A 296 20.87 -3.18 -2.47
C GLY A 296 20.73 -3.40 -0.95
N LYS A 297 21.63 -4.22 -0.37
CA LYS A 297 21.63 -4.52 1.08
C LYS A 297 22.02 -3.32 1.96
N SER A 298 22.68 -2.32 1.41
CA SER A 298 23.14 -1.14 2.15
C SER A 298 23.12 0.11 1.28
N ARG A 299 23.07 1.28 1.90
CA ARG A 299 23.14 2.59 1.22
C ARG A 299 24.38 2.68 0.32
N LEU A 300 25.53 2.23 0.82
CA LEU A 300 26.77 2.20 0.03
C LEU A 300 26.63 1.33 -1.23
N THR A 301 26.02 0.14 -1.11
CA THR A 301 25.77 -0.73 -2.27
C THR A 301 24.90 -0.06 -3.31
N VAL A 302 23.84 0.64 -2.87
CA VAL A 302 22.94 1.39 -3.77
C VAL A 302 23.68 2.53 -4.47
N GLU A 303 24.55 3.26 -3.76
CA GLU A 303 25.37 4.32 -4.35
C GLU A 303 26.32 3.81 -5.43
N VAL A 304 27.06 2.74 -5.10
CA VAL A 304 28.01 2.10 -6.03
C VAL A 304 27.29 1.59 -7.27
N LEU A 305 26.14 0.90 -7.09
CA LEU A 305 25.30 0.43 -8.21
C LEU A 305 24.79 1.59 -9.06
N THR A 306 24.27 2.63 -8.43
CA THR A 306 23.74 3.81 -9.13
C THR A 306 24.82 4.49 -9.97
N ARG A 307 26.02 4.69 -9.40
CA ARG A 307 27.16 5.30 -10.10
C ARG A 307 27.56 4.48 -11.32
N HIS A 308 27.80 3.17 -11.13
CA HIS A 308 28.24 2.32 -12.23
C HIS A 308 27.16 2.11 -13.29
N LEU A 309 25.89 2.07 -12.93
CA LEU A 309 24.80 2.00 -13.92
C LEU A 309 24.73 3.29 -14.74
N LYS A 310 24.88 4.48 -14.12
CA LYS A 310 24.95 5.74 -14.84
C LYS A 310 26.14 5.83 -15.80
N GLU A 311 27.28 5.28 -15.42
CA GLU A 311 28.49 5.22 -16.26
C GLU A 311 28.34 4.26 -17.45
N ARG A 312 27.58 3.15 -17.29
CA ARG A 312 27.41 2.11 -18.31
C ARG A 312 26.26 2.36 -19.28
N VAL A 313 25.16 2.88 -18.76
CA VAL A 313 23.99 3.19 -19.58
C VAL A 313 24.29 4.45 -20.37
N LYS A 314 24.75 4.27 -21.60
CA LYS A 314 24.94 5.38 -22.55
C LYS A 314 23.58 5.98 -22.87
N ASP A 315 23.34 7.18 -22.37
CA ASP A 315 22.18 7.95 -22.78
C ASP A 315 22.47 8.66 -24.11
N PRO A 316 21.86 8.26 -25.23
CA PRO A 316 22.06 8.91 -26.53
C PRO A 316 21.63 10.37 -26.55
N PHE A 317 20.82 10.79 -25.57
CA PHE A 317 20.23 12.14 -25.50
C PHE A 317 20.75 12.98 -24.32
N GLY A 318 21.76 12.50 -23.60
CA GLY A 318 22.38 13.26 -22.47
C GLY A 318 21.47 13.44 -21.24
N ASN A 319 20.34 12.75 -21.19
CA ASN A 319 19.42 12.83 -20.04
C ASN A 319 19.92 11.99 -18.88
N ALA A 320 20.53 12.59 -17.90
CA ALA A 320 20.97 11.94 -16.64
C ALA A 320 19.83 11.27 -15.81
N GLY A 321 18.62 11.18 -16.38
CA GLY A 321 17.38 10.76 -15.71
C GLY A 321 17.02 9.29 -15.75
N ARG A 322 17.64 8.45 -16.61
CA ARG A 322 17.28 7.03 -16.79
C ARG A 322 17.61 6.17 -15.56
N VAL A 323 18.60 6.53 -14.78
CA VAL A 323 19.03 5.81 -13.58
C VAL A 323 18.97 6.73 -12.37
N ARG A 324 18.15 6.39 -11.41
CA ARG A 324 17.99 7.13 -10.15
C ARG A 324 18.29 6.24 -8.96
N GLY A 325 19.05 6.75 -7.99
CA GLY A 325 19.21 6.10 -6.68
C GLY A 325 18.15 6.62 -5.73
N TYR A 326 17.41 5.71 -5.10
CA TYR A 326 16.50 6.02 -4.00
C TYR A 326 17.16 5.66 -2.67
N ARG A 327 17.08 6.57 -1.70
CA ARG A 327 17.56 6.38 -0.34
C ARG A 327 16.38 6.63 0.60
N GLY A 328 16.03 5.64 1.38
CA GLY A 328 15.06 5.76 2.47
C GLY A 328 15.70 6.50 3.67
#